data_5b0baffac2a1c21e5e67a5461166b0bf
#
_entry.id   5b0baffac2a1c21e5e67a5461166b0bf
#
_cell.length_a   1.000
_cell.length_b   1.000
_cell.length_c   1.000
_cell.angle_alpha   90.00
_cell.angle_beta   90.00
_cell.angle_gamma   90.00
#
_symmetry.space_group_name_H-M   'P 1'
#
loop_
_entity.id
_entity.type
_entity.pdbx_description
1 polymer ?
#
loop_
_entity_poly.entity_id
_entity_poly.type
_entity_poly.pdbx_seq_one_letter_code
_entity_poly.pdbx_strand_id
1 'polypeptide(L)'
;MKTVTAVLGSVLVAASLLAGAQSPPAAPAGTETHRFVVERTFAPGSLDGLDAALKAKVNANNAKFGVHWVMSYANAAKTKTYCIYEGPSEGAIRQAATANGLPVDSITEVPVTLLPK
;
A
#
# COMPACT_ATOMS: atom_id res chain seq x y z
N MET A 1 20.10 -39.91 -38.05
CA MET A 1 19.87 -39.50 -37.86
C MET A 1 19.45 -38.67 -37.50
N LYS A 2 19.20 -38.58 -37.38
CA LYS A 2 18.72 -37.82 -37.12
C LYS A 2 17.87 -37.51 -36.43
N THR A 3 17.41 -37.66 -36.46
CA THR A 3 16.44 -37.30 -35.91
C THR A 3 16.38 -36.97 -34.70
N VAL A 4 16.37 -37.22 -34.48
CA VAL A 4 16.26 -36.96 -33.38
C VAL A 4 16.42 -35.93 -32.83
N THR A 5 16.70 -35.67 -33.13
CA THR A 5 16.81 -34.67 -32.65
C THR A 5 16.12 -33.86 -32.34
N ALA A 6 15.63 -33.97 -32.82
CA ALA A 6 14.85 -33.15 -32.58
C ALA A 6 14.35 -32.99 -31.55
N VAL A 7 14.18 -33.62 -31.53
CA VAL A 7 13.59 -33.55 -30.59
C VAL A 7 13.87 -32.81 -29.71
N LEU A 8 14.31 -32.92 -29.87
CA LEU A 8 14.43 -32.31 -29.04
C LEU A 8 14.17 -31.27 -28.67
N GLY A 9 14.24 -31.06 -28.98
CA GLY A 9 14.04 -29.97 -28.60
C GLY A 9 13.17 -29.59 -28.16
N SER A 10 12.72 -30.13 -28.34
CA SER A 10 11.72 -29.62 -27.96
C SER A 10 11.53 -29.38 -26.81
N VAL A 11 11.71 -29.63 -26.54
CA VAL A 11 11.46 -29.31 -25.49
C VAL A 11 11.47 -28.34 -24.85
N LEU A 12 11.70 -28.14 -24.98
CA LEU A 12 11.68 -27.18 -24.31
C LEU A 12 11.04 -26.44 -23.98
N VAL A 13 10.75 -26.45 -24.35
CA VAL A 13 10.14 -25.59 -24.17
C VAL A 13 9.54 -25.44 -23.33
N ALA A 14 9.21 -25.86 -23.39
CA ALA A 14 8.43 -25.65 -22.71
C ALA A 14 8.64 -25.17 -21.70
N ALA A 15 9.03 -25.38 -21.46
CA ALA A 15 9.12 -24.93 -20.51
C ALA A 15 9.10 -23.84 -20.23
N SER A 16 9.24 -23.66 -20.57
CA SER A 16 9.23 -22.56 -20.28
C SER A 16 8.46 -22.00 -20.03
N LEU A 17 7.93 -22.41 -20.32
CA LEU A 17 7.13 -21.76 -20.10
C LEU A 17 6.86 -21.67 -19.09
N LEU A 18 6.94 -22.16 -18.97
CA LEU A 18 6.57 -21.87 -18.09
C LEU A 18 6.99 -21.14 -17.42
N ALA A 19 7.34 -21.13 -17.52
CA ALA A 19 7.73 -20.39 -16.92
C ALA A 19 7.40 -19.48 -16.67
N GLY A 20 7.26 -19.41 -16.97
CA GLY A 20 6.84 -18.47 -16.75
C GLY A 20 6.29 -18.19 -16.03
N ALA A 21 6.01 -18.71 -16.02
CA ALA A 21 5.31 -18.35 -15.49
C ALA A 21 5.44 -17.63 -14.73
N GLN A 22 5.53 -17.45 -14.69
CA GLN A 22 5.59 -16.70 -14.09
C GLN A 22 5.23 -15.90 -13.52
N SER A 23 4.88 -16.06 -13.32
CA SER A 23 4.48 -15.38 -12.74
C SER A 23 4.18 -14.87 -12.07
N PRO A 24 4.00 -14.71 -11.90
CA PRO A 24 3.55 -14.02 -11.40
C PRO A 24 3.30 -13.64 -10.53
N PRO A 25 3.15 -13.64 -10.45
CA PRO A 25 2.66 -13.35 -9.73
C PRO A 25 2.63 -12.55 -8.87
N ALA A 26 2.76 -12.65 -8.45
CA ALA A 26 2.90 -11.75 -7.62
C ALA A 26 1.80 -10.87 -7.43
N ALA A 27 1.27 -10.59 -8.33
CA ALA A 27 0.21 -9.70 -8.25
C ALA A 27 -0.72 -9.99 -7.13
N PRO A 28 -1.03 -11.17 -6.94
CA PRO A 28 -2.03 -11.45 -5.95
C PRO A 28 -1.70 -10.87 -4.63
N ALA A 29 -0.47 -10.93 -4.28
CA ALA A 29 -0.10 -10.47 -2.98
C ALA A 29 -0.53 -9.05 -2.77
N GLY A 30 -0.44 -8.24 -3.79
CA GLY A 30 -0.76 -6.85 -3.65
C GLY A 30 -2.21 -6.53 -3.71
N THR A 31 -3.04 -7.50 -4.04
CA THR A 31 -4.45 -7.20 -4.25
C THR A 31 -5.26 -7.18 -2.97
N GLU A 32 -4.77 -7.84 -1.93
CA GLU A 32 -5.51 -7.84 -0.68
C GLU A 32 -5.37 -6.50 0.01
N THR A 33 -6.47 -5.95 0.44
CA THR A 33 -6.49 -4.63 1.04
C THR A 33 -7.02 -4.72 2.46
N HIS A 34 -6.31 -4.06 3.36
CA HIS A 34 -6.66 -3.99 4.76
C HIS A 34 -6.89 -2.54 5.15
N ARG A 35 -7.71 -2.31 6.15
CA ARG A 35 -8.00 -0.95 6.61
C ARG A 35 -7.32 -0.71 7.94
N PHE A 36 -6.75 0.48 8.08
CA PHE A 36 -5.99 0.85 9.28
C PHE A 36 -6.39 2.23 9.77
N VAL A 37 -6.36 2.39 11.09
CA VAL A 37 -6.44 3.71 11.71
C VAL A 37 -5.04 4.08 12.16
N VAL A 38 -4.56 5.22 11.69
CA VAL A 38 -3.24 5.73 12.04
C VAL A 38 -3.40 6.96 12.90
N GLU A 39 -2.88 6.91 14.11
CA GLU A 39 -2.92 8.06 15.01
C GLU A 39 -1.60 8.81 14.94
N ARG A 40 -1.69 10.13 14.89
CA ARG A 40 -0.52 10.99 14.77
C ARG A 40 -0.67 12.19 15.68
N THR A 41 0.46 12.67 16.19
CA THR A 41 0.52 13.89 16.97
C THR A 41 1.39 14.90 16.24
N PHE A 42 0.89 16.12 16.11
CA PHE A 42 1.59 17.19 15.42
C PHE A 42 1.78 18.38 16.35
N ALA A 43 2.86 19.13 16.12
CA ALA A 43 3.05 20.41 16.79
C ALA A 43 1.97 21.38 16.33
N PRO A 44 1.59 22.35 17.19
CA PRO A 44 0.62 23.35 16.79
C PRO A 44 1.02 24.06 15.51
N GLY A 45 0.09 24.22 14.59
CA GLY A 45 0.32 24.90 13.33
C GLY A 45 0.92 24.03 12.23
N SER A 46 1.36 22.81 12.54
CA SER A 46 2.00 21.95 11.55
C SER A 46 1.09 21.58 10.38
N LEU A 47 -0.21 21.51 10.62
CA LEU A 47 -1.16 21.12 9.56
C LEU A 47 -1.72 22.31 8.79
N ASP A 48 -1.33 23.52 9.14
CA ASP A 48 -1.86 24.71 8.48
C ASP A 48 -1.47 24.80 7.01
N GLY A 49 -0.35 24.19 6.64
CA GLY A 49 0.12 24.21 5.27
C GLY A 49 -0.40 23.06 4.41
N LEU A 50 -1.35 22.28 4.92
CA LEU A 50 -1.86 21.11 4.19
C LEU A 50 -2.84 21.57 3.11
N ASP A 51 -2.31 21.96 1.96
CA ASP A 51 -3.11 22.42 0.83
C ASP A 51 -3.27 21.29 -0.22
N ALA A 52 -3.92 21.60 -1.32
CA ALA A 52 -4.20 20.63 -2.36
C ALA A 52 -2.92 20.04 -2.95
N ALA A 53 -1.90 20.88 -3.14
CA ALA A 53 -0.64 20.43 -3.72
C ALA A 53 0.07 19.43 -2.80
N LEU A 54 0.08 19.74 -1.50
CA LEU A 54 0.71 18.85 -0.53
C LEU A 54 -0.07 17.54 -0.40
N LYS A 55 -1.40 17.62 -0.41
CA LYS A 55 -2.22 16.41 -0.38
C LYS A 55 -1.96 15.52 -1.60
N ALA A 56 -1.80 16.12 -2.77
CA ALA A 56 -1.49 15.37 -3.98
C ALA A 56 -0.15 14.67 -3.86
N LYS A 57 0.85 15.34 -3.26
CA LYS A 57 2.17 14.74 -3.06
C LYS A 57 2.08 13.57 -2.09
N VAL A 58 1.33 13.73 -1.02
CA VAL A 58 1.12 12.65 -0.04
C VAL A 58 0.49 11.45 -0.73
N ASN A 59 -0.55 11.69 -1.52
CA ASN A 59 -1.23 10.61 -2.23
C ASN A 59 -0.30 9.91 -3.21
N ALA A 60 0.55 10.64 -3.91
CA ALA A 60 1.49 10.06 -4.84
C ALA A 60 2.51 9.18 -4.12
N ASN A 61 3.00 9.63 -2.98
CA ASN A 61 3.93 8.82 -2.19
C ASN A 61 3.25 7.57 -1.64
N ASN A 62 2.02 7.71 -1.15
CA ASN A 62 1.26 6.58 -0.65
C ASN A 62 1.09 5.51 -1.73
N ALA A 63 0.79 5.94 -2.95
CA ALA A 63 0.53 5.02 -4.06
C ALA A 63 1.74 4.13 -4.36
N LYS A 64 2.95 4.61 -4.09
CA LYS A 64 4.16 3.81 -4.31
C LYS A 64 4.18 2.55 -3.47
N PHE A 65 3.45 2.55 -2.36
CA PHE A 65 3.40 1.42 -1.45
C PHE A 65 2.05 0.71 -1.47
N GLY A 66 1.20 1.05 -2.43
CA GLY A 66 -0.13 0.48 -2.52
C GLY A 66 -1.09 0.99 -1.45
N VAL A 67 -0.79 2.15 -0.89
CA VAL A 67 -1.54 2.73 0.23
C VAL A 67 -2.47 3.81 -0.29
N HIS A 68 -3.70 3.80 0.22
CA HIS A 68 -4.72 4.79 -0.13
C HIS A 68 -5.19 5.51 1.12
N TRP A 69 -5.09 6.83 1.10
CA TRP A 69 -5.56 7.69 2.19
C TRP A 69 -7.05 7.94 1.98
N VAL A 70 -7.88 7.42 2.88
CA VAL A 70 -9.34 7.53 2.75
C VAL A 70 -9.82 8.85 3.32
N MET A 71 -9.49 9.12 4.57
CA MET A 71 -9.89 10.36 5.24
C MET A 71 -9.15 10.50 6.55
N SER A 72 -9.24 11.68 7.14
CA SER A 72 -8.64 11.93 8.45
C SER A 72 -9.58 12.78 9.27
N TYR A 73 -9.57 12.54 10.57
CA TYR A 73 -10.24 13.39 11.55
C TYR A 73 -9.16 14.04 12.41
N ALA A 74 -9.39 15.24 12.84
CA ALA A 74 -8.46 15.96 13.68
C ALA A 74 -9.19 16.56 14.86
N ASN A 75 -8.47 16.75 15.98
CA ASN A 75 -9.04 17.49 17.08
C ASN A 75 -9.08 18.98 16.71
N ALA A 76 -9.77 19.79 17.53
CA ALA A 76 -9.97 21.20 17.20
C ALA A 76 -8.64 21.95 17.02
N ALA A 77 -7.65 21.61 17.81
CA ALA A 77 -6.34 22.27 17.75
C ALA A 77 -5.47 21.78 16.60
N LYS A 78 -5.89 20.73 15.89
CA LYS A 78 -5.14 20.10 14.81
C LYS A 78 -3.78 19.61 15.26
N THR A 79 -3.72 19.11 16.49
CA THR A 79 -2.51 18.54 17.05
C THR A 79 -2.57 17.03 17.13
N LYS A 80 -3.75 16.45 16.92
CA LYS A 80 -3.93 14.99 16.93
C LYS A 80 -4.82 14.61 15.75
N THR A 81 -4.41 13.62 14.98
CA THR A 81 -5.22 13.13 13.87
C THR A 81 -5.44 11.63 13.97
N TYR A 82 -6.56 11.22 13.40
CA TYR A 82 -6.97 9.83 13.29
C TYR A 82 -7.24 9.60 11.82
N CYS A 83 -6.28 8.97 11.13
CA CYS A 83 -6.30 8.87 9.68
C CYS A 83 -6.70 7.46 9.27
N ILE A 84 -7.61 7.35 8.32
CA ILE A 84 -8.05 6.07 7.79
C ILE A 84 -7.29 5.81 6.50
N TYR A 85 -6.61 4.66 6.45
CA TYR A 85 -5.87 4.23 5.28
C TYR A 85 -6.26 2.83 4.87
N GLU A 86 -6.08 2.53 3.60
CA GLU A 86 -6.18 1.18 3.08
C GLU A 86 -4.87 0.82 2.41
N GLY A 87 -4.44 -0.42 2.61
CA GLY A 87 -3.19 -0.86 2.02
C GLY A 87 -2.95 -2.34 2.27
N PRO A 88 -1.86 -2.87 1.74
CA PRO A 88 -1.60 -4.31 1.81
C PRO A 88 -1.14 -4.79 3.19
N SER A 89 -0.57 -3.91 4.01
CA SER A 89 -0.04 -4.32 5.31
C SER A 89 0.27 -3.11 6.17
N GLU A 90 0.43 -3.35 7.46
CA GLU A 90 0.87 -2.29 8.38
C GLU A 90 2.25 -1.77 7.95
N GLY A 91 3.13 -2.66 7.49
CA GLY A 91 4.45 -2.26 7.04
C GLY A 91 4.39 -1.26 5.89
N ALA A 92 3.47 -1.49 4.94
CA ALA A 92 3.30 -0.57 3.82
C ALA A 92 2.83 0.80 4.31
N ILE A 93 1.93 0.82 5.30
CA ILE A 93 1.45 2.08 5.87
C ILE A 93 2.61 2.83 6.53
N ARG A 94 3.48 2.12 7.27
CA ARG A 94 4.64 2.75 7.90
C ARG A 94 5.63 3.30 6.88
N GLN A 95 5.87 2.56 5.81
CA GLN A 95 6.77 3.01 4.74
C GLN A 95 6.24 4.27 4.08
N ALA A 96 4.93 4.31 3.83
CA ALA A 96 4.31 5.49 3.23
C ALA A 96 4.42 6.69 4.17
N ALA A 97 4.21 6.49 5.46
CA ALA A 97 4.32 7.56 6.43
C ALA A 97 5.74 8.11 6.46
N THR A 98 6.73 7.22 6.44
CA THR A 98 8.14 7.63 6.43
C THR A 98 8.46 8.42 5.17
N ALA A 99 7.97 7.96 4.01
CA ALA A 99 8.20 8.64 2.75
C ALA A 99 7.60 10.04 2.74
N ASN A 100 6.51 10.23 3.47
CA ASN A 100 5.85 11.54 3.58
C ASN A 100 6.40 12.39 4.72
N GLY A 101 7.29 11.84 5.54
CA GLY A 101 7.82 12.56 6.69
C GLY A 101 6.79 12.79 7.78
N LEU A 102 5.83 11.89 7.92
CA LEU A 102 4.73 12.03 8.88
C LEU A 102 4.98 11.19 10.12
N PRO A 103 4.67 11.73 11.30
CA PRO A 103 4.81 10.94 12.54
C PRO A 103 3.74 9.87 12.62
N VAL A 104 4.02 8.83 13.38
CA VAL A 104 3.08 7.74 13.64
C VAL A 104 3.12 7.41 15.12
N ASP A 105 2.01 7.60 15.81
CA ASP A 105 1.88 7.20 17.20
C ASP A 105 1.47 5.74 17.30
N SER A 106 0.50 5.36 16.48
CA SER A 106 0.02 3.97 16.44
C SER A 106 -0.66 3.67 15.12
N ILE A 107 -0.65 2.40 14.75
CA ILE A 107 -1.37 1.88 13.59
C ILE A 107 -2.18 0.70 14.09
N THR A 108 -3.48 0.72 13.85
CA THR A 108 -4.38 -0.34 14.27
C THR A 108 -5.17 -0.83 13.07
N GLU A 109 -5.11 -2.11 12.78
CA GLU A 109 -5.94 -2.68 11.72
C GLU A 109 -7.38 -2.76 12.23
N VAL A 110 -8.33 -2.37 11.38
CA VAL A 110 -9.75 -2.34 11.74
C VAL A 110 -10.57 -3.07 10.68
N PRO A 111 -10.51 -4.41 10.69
CA PRO A 111 -11.15 -5.20 9.65
C PRO A 111 -12.67 -5.28 9.75
N VAL A 112 -13.25 -4.89 10.87
CA VAL A 112 -14.69 -5.04 11.10
C VAL A 112 -15.36 -3.68 11.05
N THR A 113 -16.42 -3.58 10.25
CA THR A 113 -17.23 -2.36 10.17
C THR A 113 -18.53 -2.60 10.95
N LEU A 114 -18.80 -1.71 11.88
CA LEU A 114 -20.02 -1.75 12.67
C LEU A 114 -20.87 -0.55 12.28
N LEU A 115 -22.08 -0.80 11.84
CA LEU A 115 -22.99 0.24 11.44
C LEU A 115 -24.15 0.30 12.45
N PRO A 116 -24.72 1.50 12.65
CA PRO A 116 -25.81 1.63 13.62
C PRO A 116 -27.05 0.87 13.18
N LYS A 117 -27.18 0.62 11.89
CA LYS A 117 -28.33 -0.13 11.38
C LYS A 117 -27.92 -0.98 10.24
#